data_2d6ae8b47b80e173659a6dbf74c1d9a3
#
_entry.id   2d6ae8b47b80e173659a6dbf74c1d9a3
#
_cell.length_a   1.000
_cell.length_b   1.000
_cell.length_c   1.000
_cell.angle_alpha   90.00
_cell.angle_beta   90.00
_cell.angle_gamma   90.00
#
_symmetry.space_group_name_H-M   'P 1'
#
loop_
_entity.id
_entity.type
_entity.pdbx_description
1 polymer ?
#
loop_
_entity_poly.entity_id
_entity_poly.type
_entity_poly.pdbx_seq_one_letter_code
_entity_poly.pdbx_strand_id
1 'polypeptide(L)'
;MTTKSSADRRDLVKLVAMPGKGRGVVARGRIPYGTLIEATPVIRLTKKDRPQRSSVLSHYPFAWNDPPYIEAFALGMAGLLNHSKTPNCWLDVDIRAEVIRVWTDADIKRGEELTYDYGVDPWFEES
;
A
#
# COMPACT_ATOMS: atom_id res chain seq x y z
N MET A 1 22.76 -13.78 14.80
CA MET A 1 21.57 -14.04 14.00
C MET A 1 20.72 -12.79 13.88
N THR A 2 20.33 -12.51 12.71
CA THR A 2 19.49 -11.34 12.47
C THR A 2 18.08 -11.64 12.95
N THR A 3 17.59 -10.83 13.83
CA THR A 3 16.22 -10.93 14.25
C THR A 3 15.33 -10.59 13.07
N LYS A 4 14.34 -11.41 12.81
CA LYS A 4 13.38 -11.10 11.77
C LYS A 4 12.75 -9.75 12.10
N SER A 5 12.76 -8.86 11.16
CA SER A 5 12.16 -7.55 11.34
C SER A 5 10.66 -7.69 11.60
N SER A 6 10.16 -6.92 12.59
CA SER A 6 8.72 -6.84 12.82
C SER A 6 7.98 -6.29 11.60
N ALA A 7 8.71 -5.66 10.67
CA ALA A 7 8.12 -5.14 9.44
C ALA A 7 7.84 -6.21 8.41
N ASP A 8 8.33 -7.44 8.61
CA ASP A 8 8.20 -8.51 7.62
C ASP A 8 7.13 -9.49 8.05
N ARG A 9 5.90 -9.03 8.02
CA ARG A 9 4.74 -9.86 8.38
C ARG A 9 3.83 -10.11 7.18
N ARG A 10 4.42 -10.22 6.00
CA ARG A 10 3.68 -10.55 4.78
C ARG A 10 3.08 -11.94 4.83
N ASP A 11 3.56 -12.77 5.74
CA ASP A 11 2.98 -14.08 6.01
C ASP A 11 1.53 -14.00 6.52
N LEU A 12 1.11 -12.83 7.02
CA LEU A 12 -0.24 -12.63 7.54
C LEU A 12 -1.28 -12.36 6.44
N VAL A 13 -0.84 -12.11 5.23
CA VAL A 13 -1.72 -11.69 4.14
C VAL A 13 -1.46 -12.47 2.87
N LYS A 14 -2.41 -12.40 1.94
CA LYS A 14 -2.24 -12.99 0.61
C LYS A 14 -2.94 -12.16 -0.44
N LEU A 15 -2.43 -12.21 -1.66
CA LEU A 15 -3.04 -11.57 -2.81
C LEU A 15 -4.05 -12.51 -3.42
N VAL A 16 -5.26 -12.02 -3.70
CA VAL A 16 -6.33 -12.82 -4.29
C VAL A 16 -7.01 -12.05 -5.41
N ALA A 17 -7.62 -12.79 -6.33
CA ALA A 17 -8.48 -12.20 -7.35
C ALA A 17 -9.76 -11.71 -6.67
N MET A 18 -10.22 -10.50 -7.04
CA MET A 18 -11.42 -9.91 -6.46
C MET A 18 -12.33 -9.43 -7.59
N PRO A 19 -13.55 -9.94 -7.68
CA PRO A 19 -14.49 -9.50 -8.69
C PRO A 19 -14.71 -7.98 -8.63
N GLY A 20 -14.62 -7.33 -9.78
CA GLY A 20 -14.83 -5.89 -9.89
C GLY A 20 -13.64 -5.03 -9.49
N LYS A 21 -12.60 -5.62 -8.89
CA LYS A 21 -11.42 -4.87 -8.45
C LYS A 21 -10.11 -5.36 -9.05
N GLY A 22 -10.17 -6.46 -9.82
CA GLY A 22 -9.00 -7.13 -10.32
C GLY A 22 -8.41 -8.04 -9.26
N ARG A 23 -7.75 -7.50 -8.26
CA ARG A 23 -7.18 -8.26 -7.16
C ARG A 23 -7.08 -7.40 -5.91
N GLY A 24 -6.82 -8.03 -4.79
CA GLY A 24 -6.67 -7.34 -3.51
C GLY A 24 -5.91 -8.19 -2.53
N VAL A 25 -5.64 -7.62 -1.37
CA VAL A 25 -4.89 -8.26 -0.29
C VAL A 25 -5.86 -8.62 0.81
N VAL A 26 -5.87 -9.89 1.22
CA VAL A 26 -6.75 -10.35 2.31
C VAL A 26 -5.94 -10.97 3.44
N ALA A 27 -6.52 -10.95 4.64
CA ALA A 27 -5.89 -11.55 5.81
C ALA A 27 -5.99 -13.09 5.74
N ARG A 28 -4.88 -13.77 6.04
CA ARG A 28 -4.85 -15.23 6.14
C ARG A 28 -5.45 -15.72 7.46
N GLY A 29 -5.47 -14.87 8.46
CA GLY A 29 -6.02 -15.14 9.77
C GLY A 29 -6.27 -13.80 10.44
N ARG A 30 -6.66 -13.85 11.72
CA ARG A 30 -6.89 -12.62 12.46
C ARG A 30 -5.60 -11.81 12.59
N ILE A 31 -5.69 -10.51 12.30
CA ILE A 31 -4.57 -9.58 12.47
C ILE A 31 -5.00 -8.51 13.49
N PRO A 32 -4.30 -8.39 14.61
CA PRO A 32 -4.67 -7.39 15.62
C PRO A 32 -4.44 -5.96 15.15
N TYR A 33 -5.19 -5.03 15.72
CA TYR A 33 -4.95 -3.60 15.59
C TYR A 33 -3.49 -3.28 15.90
N GLY A 34 -2.92 -2.36 15.14
CA GLY A 34 -1.56 -1.86 15.41
C GLY A 34 -0.44 -2.77 14.93
N THR A 35 -0.74 -3.69 14.02
CA THR A 35 0.27 -4.59 13.47
C THR A 35 0.94 -3.95 12.26
N LEU A 36 2.26 -4.00 12.23
CA LEU A 36 3.02 -3.60 11.04
C LEU A 36 3.08 -4.78 10.08
N ILE A 37 2.44 -4.63 8.92
CA ILE A 37 2.40 -5.69 7.90
C ILE A 37 3.70 -5.71 7.10
N GLU A 38 4.12 -4.54 6.63
CA GLU A 38 5.29 -4.45 5.76
C GLU A 38 5.86 -3.04 5.78
N ALA A 39 7.18 -2.94 5.69
CA ALA A 39 7.85 -1.70 5.33
C ALA A 39 8.28 -1.87 3.88
N THR A 40 7.55 -1.26 2.98
CA THR A 40 7.72 -1.43 1.54
C THR A 40 8.74 -0.44 1.01
N PRO A 41 9.86 -0.90 0.44
CA PRO A 41 10.80 0.01 -0.21
C PRO A 41 10.17 0.61 -1.46
N VAL A 42 10.63 1.80 -1.84
CA VAL A 42 10.06 2.51 -2.99
C VAL A 42 11.15 2.84 -4.00
N ILE A 43 10.73 3.05 -5.24
CA ILE A 43 11.54 3.67 -6.29
C ILE A 43 10.98 5.07 -6.48
N ARG A 44 11.80 6.09 -6.22
CA ARG A 44 11.38 7.48 -6.35
C ARG A 44 11.45 7.92 -7.81
N LEU A 45 10.48 8.73 -8.21
CA LEU A 45 10.35 9.21 -9.58
C LEU A 45 10.41 10.73 -9.62
N THR A 46 11.23 11.26 -10.53
CA THR A 46 11.17 12.67 -10.87
C THR A 46 10.03 12.90 -11.85
N LYS A 47 9.73 14.16 -12.16
CA LYS A 47 8.71 14.47 -13.16
C LYS A 47 8.98 13.79 -14.49
N LYS A 48 10.25 13.68 -14.85
CA LYS A 48 10.68 13.06 -16.11
C LYS A 48 10.44 11.56 -16.14
N ASP A 49 10.44 10.93 -14.98
CA ASP A 49 10.30 9.47 -14.86
C ASP A 49 8.87 9.00 -14.76
N ARG A 50 7.92 9.93 -14.68
CA ARG A 50 6.52 9.57 -14.48
C ARG A 50 6.00 8.75 -15.65
N PRO A 51 5.19 7.70 -15.37
CA PRO A 51 4.54 6.96 -16.44
C PRO A 51 3.59 7.86 -17.23
N GLN A 52 3.44 7.57 -18.52
CA GLN A 52 2.47 8.26 -19.33
C GLN A 52 1.05 8.00 -18.81
N ARG A 53 0.17 8.97 -18.96
CA ARG A 53 -1.21 8.87 -18.49
C ARG A 53 -1.96 7.68 -19.06
N SER A 54 -1.66 7.32 -20.31
CA SER A 54 -2.29 6.19 -20.97
C SER A 54 -1.80 4.85 -20.46
N SER A 55 -0.69 4.83 -19.72
CA SER A 55 -0.15 3.60 -19.16
C SER A 55 -0.88 3.20 -17.89
N VAL A 56 -1.15 1.90 -17.73
CA VAL A 56 -1.71 1.38 -16.49
C VAL A 56 -0.79 1.71 -15.30
N LEU A 57 0.51 1.85 -15.54
CA LEU A 57 1.47 2.18 -14.48
C LEU A 57 1.22 3.54 -13.86
N SER A 58 0.52 4.44 -14.57
CA SER A 58 0.22 5.77 -14.03
C SER A 58 -0.74 5.74 -12.84
N HIS A 59 -1.39 4.60 -12.60
CA HIS A 59 -2.34 4.44 -11.50
C HIS A 59 -1.71 3.98 -10.19
N TYR A 60 -0.43 3.62 -10.20
CA TYR A 60 0.21 2.99 -9.06
C TYR A 60 1.09 3.89 -8.21
N PRO A 61 1.72 4.96 -8.74
CA PRO A 61 2.63 5.75 -7.92
C PRO A 61 1.92 6.47 -6.77
N PHE A 62 2.62 6.56 -5.65
CA PHE A 62 2.21 7.37 -4.51
C PHE A 62 2.80 8.77 -4.65
N ALA A 63 2.11 9.77 -4.11
CA ALA A 63 2.70 11.10 -4.02
C ALA A 63 3.93 11.05 -3.13
N TRP A 64 5.00 11.76 -3.54
CA TRP A 64 6.24 11.77 -2.80
C TRP A 64 6.73 13.21 -2.70
N ASN A 65 6.83 13.71 -1.48
CA ASN A 65 7.14 15.11 -1.27
C ASN A 65 8.61 15.28 -0.87
N ASP A 66 9.48 15.11 -1.85
CA ASP A 66 10.93 15.21 -1.65
C ASP A 66 11.60 15.66 -2.95
N PRO A 67 11.41 16.94 -3.34
CA PRO A 67 11.95 17.42 -4.63
C PRO A 67 13.42 17.07 -4.81
N PRO A 68 13.85 16.62 -6.00
CA PRO A 68 13.10 16.62 -7.27
C PRO A 68 12.15 15.42 -7.46
N TYR A 69 12.02 14.57 -6.46
CA TYR A 69 11.15 13.39 -6.54
C TYR A 69 9.73 13.79 -6.16
N ILE A 70 8.79 13.45 -7.01
CA ILE A 70 7.38 13.85 -6.84
C ILE A 70 6.43 12.69 -6.71
N GLU A 71 6.89 11.49 -7.08
CA GLU A 71 6.12 10.25 -6.96
C GLU A 71 7.05 9.10 -6.61
N ALA A 72 6.47 7.99 -6.20
CA ALA A 72 7.23 6.78 -5.92
C ALA A 72 6.39 5.55 -6.18
N PHE A 73 7.03 4.51 -6.73
CA PHE A 73 6.43 3.18 -6.82
C PHE A 73 6.79 2.38 -5.58
N ALA A 74 5.79 1.78 -4.94
CA ALA A 74 6.01 0.84 -3.86
C ALA A 74 6.33 -0.54 -4.44
N LEU A 75 7.38 -1.17 -3.94
CA LEU A 75 7.86 -2.45 -4.44
C LEU A 75 7.34 -3.62 -3.59
N GLY A 76 6.15 -3.51 -3.08
CA GLY A 76 5.59 -4.56 -2.25
C GLY A 76 4.10 -4.36 -2.04
N MET A 77 3.63 -4.85 -0.90
CA MET A 77 2.21 -4.97 -0.60
C MET A 77 1.48 -3.63 -0.60
N ALA A 78 2.18 -2.54 -0.22
CA ALA A 78 1.55 -1.23 -0.19
C ALA A 78 0.96 -0.82 -1.53
N GLY A 79 1.60 -1.19 -2.63
CA GLY A 79 1.13 -0.86 -3.97
C GLY A 79 -0.05 -1.71 -4.45
N LEU A 80 -0.44 -2.71 -3.68
CA LEU A 80 -1.48 -3.66 -4.08
C LEU A 80 -2.77 -3.54 -3.27
N LEU A 81 -2.78 -2.67 -2.25
CA LEU A 81 -3.97 -2.45 -1.43
C LEU A 81 -4.99 -1.62 -2.18
N ASN A 82 -6.23 -2.02 -2.11
CA ASN A 82 -7.32 -1.25 -2.69
C ASN A 82 -7.72 -0.08 -1.78
N HIS A 83 -8.31 0.93 -2.37
CA HIS A 83 -8.82 2.09 -1.66
C HIS A 83 -10.17 1.80 -1.00
N SER A 84 -10.39 2.40 0.17
CA SER A 84 -11.70 2.39 0.83
C SER A 84 -11.84 3.66 1.65
N LYS A 85 -13.05 4.18 1.75
CA LYS A 85 -13.36 5.30 2.65
C LYS A 85 -13.53 4.83 4.10
N THR A 86 -13.67 3.52 4.30
CA THR A 86 -13.72 2.91 5.63
C THR A 86 -12.57 1.92 5.75
N PRO A 87 -11.33 2.44 5.72
CA PRO A 87 -10.15 1.57 5.66
C PRO A 87 -9.85 0.90 6.97
N ASN A 88 -9.13 -0.22 6.91
CA ASN A 88 -8.61 -0.90 8.08
C ASN A 88 -7.10 -0.86 8.19
N CYS A 89 -6.45 -0.13 7.30
CA CYS A 89 -5.01 0.10 7.32
C CYS A 89 -4.70 1.55 7.05
N TRP A 90 -3.49 1.97 7.43
CA TRP A 90 -2.98 3.29 7.06
C TRP A 90 -1.53 3.15 6.63
N LEU A 91 -1.09 4.09 5.82
CA LEU A 91 0.25 4.09 5.27
C LEU A 91 1.08 5.18 5.91
N ASP A 92 2.24 4.79 6.42
CA ASP A 92 3.22 5.72 6.99
C ASP A 92 4.32 5.91 5.96
N VAL A 93 4.35 7.08 5.35
CA VAL A 93 5.34 7.41 4.32
C VAL A 93 6.57 7.98 4.99
N ASP A 94 7.67 7.23 4.94
CA ASP A 94 8.94 7.65 5.52
C ASP A 94 9.88 8.10 4.41
N ILE A 95 9.99 9.42 4.24
CA ILE A 95 10.79 10.03 3.18
C ILE A 95 12.28 9.70 3.36
N ARG A 96 12.77 9.76 4.60
CA ARG A 96 14.20 9.53 4.85
C ARG A 96 14.61 8.09 4.61
N ALA A 97 13.79 7.16 5.05
CA ALA A 97 14.08 5.74 4.88
C ALA A 97 13.69 5.23 3.50
N GLU A 98 12.94 6.01 2.72
CA GLU A 98 12.46 5.64 1.40
C GLU A 98 11.63 4.36 1.45
N VAL A 99 10.72 4.33 2.42
CA VAL A 99 9.79 3.20 2.58
C VAL A 99 8.39 3.71 2.87
N ILE A 100 7.42 2.87 2.61
CA ILE A 100 6.04 3.06 3.03
C ILE A 100 5.71 1.90 3.97
N ARG A 101 5.28 2.22 5.20
CA ARG A 101 4.90 1.20 6.17
C ARG A 101 3.40 1.04 6.15
N VAL A 102 2.97 -0.21 6.11
CA VAL A 102 1.54 -0.57 6.14
C VAL A 102 1.20 -1.04 7.54
N TRP A 103 0.37 -0.27 8.22
CA TRP A 103 -0.08 -0.56 9.59
C TRP A 103 -1.56 -0.90 9.58
N THR A 104 -1.96 -1.87 10.40
CA THR A 104 -3.39 -2.10 10.63
C THR A 104 -3.93 -1.03 11.58
N ASP A 105 -5.12 -0.53 11.26
CA ASP A 105 -5.81 0.50 12.04
C ASP A 105 -7.09 -0.03 12.66
N ALA A 106 -7.24 -1.33 12.68
CA ALA A 106 -8.37 -2.04 13.27
C ALA A 106 -8.00 -3.52 13.39
N ASP A 107 -8.74 -4.27 14.18
CA ASP A 107 -8.65 -5.72 14.15
C ASP A 107 -9.20 -6.20 12.81
N ILE A 108 -8.48 -7.09 12.16
CA ILE A 108 -8.85 -7.62 10.85
C ILE A 108 -9.14 -9.10 10.98
N LYS A 109 -10.24 -9.54 10.42
CA LYS A 109 -10.64 -10.94 10.48
C LYS A 109 -10.08 -11.71 9.30
N ARG A 110 -9.93 -13.02 9.48
CA ARG A 110 -9.53 -13.90 8.39
C ARG A 110 -10.42 -13.69 7.17
N GLY A 111 -9.81 -13.53 6.03
CA GLY A 111 -10.51 -13.33 4.77
C GLY A 111 -10.94 -11.91 4.47
N GLU A 112 -10.80 -11.03 5.44
CA GLU A 112 -11.15 -9.63 5.26
C GLU A 112 -10.09 -8.93 4.41
N GLU A 113 -10.53 -8.04 3.52
CA GLU A 113 -9.62 -7.29 2.66
C GLU A 113 -8.92 -6.18 3.44
N LEU A 114 -7.62 -6.02 3.22
CA LEU A 114 -6.87 -4.88 3.73
C LEU A 114 -7.00 -3.73 2.75
N THR A 115 -7.39 -2.58 3.27
CA THR A 115 -7.63 -1.38 2.46
C THR A 115 -7.05 -0.16 3.15
N TYR A 116 -6.81 0.89 2.40
CA TYR A 116 -6.42 2.17 2.97
C TYR A 116 -7.13 3.30 2.23
N ASP A 117 -7.19 4.47 2.86
CA ASP A 117 -7.76 5.65 2.23
C ASP A 117 -6.63 6.39 1.50
N TYR A 118 -6.78 6.65 0.21
CA TYR A 118 -5.80 7.36 -0.57
C TYR A 118 -5.57 8.79 -0.08
N GLY A 119 -6.50 9.33 0.71
CA GLY A 119 -6.35 10.63 1.34
C GLY A 119 -6.65 11.82 0.44
N VAL A 120 -6.93 11.58 -0.82
CA VAL A 120 -7.33 12.60 -1.79
C VAL A 120 -8.51 12.09 -2.58
N ASP A 121 -9.26 12.99 -3.19
CA ASP A 121 -10.35 12.57 -4.05
C ASP A 121 -9.78 11.73 -5.19
N PRO A 122 -10.26 10.51 -5.36
CA PRO A 122 -9.75 9.68 -6.44
C PRO A 122 -10.12 10.32 -7.77
N TRP A 123 -9.19 10.24 -8.73
CA TRP A 123 -9.44 10.69 -10.08
C TRP A 123 -10.41 9.76 -10.82
N PHE A 124 -10.72 8.63 -10.23
CA PHE A 124 -11.71 7.69 -10.72
C PHE A 124 -12.87 7.63 -9.73
N GLU A 125 -14.02 7.23 -10.20
CA GLU A 125 -15.21 7.13 -9.37
C GLU A 125 -15.12 5.90 -8.47
N GLU A 126 -15.39 6.09 -7.19
CA GLU A 126 -15.44 4.98 -6.26
C GLU A 126 -16.72 4.20 -6.45
N SER A 127 -16.60 2.92 -6.48
CA SER A 127 -17.76 2.04 -6.53
C SER A 127 -18.03 1.43 -5.17
#